data_8f64e58f9ae8d148b84a27aad24dc272
#
_entry.id   8f64e58f9ae8d148b84a27aad24dc272
#
_cell.length_a   1.000
_cell.length_b   1.000
_cell.length_c   1.000
_cell.angle_alpha   90.00
_cell.angle_beta   90.00
_cell.angle_gamma   90.00
#
_symmetry.space_group_name_H-M   'P 1'
#
loop_
_entity.id
_entity.type
_entity.pdbx_description
1 polymer ?
#
loop_
_entity_poly.entity_id
_entity_poly.type
_entity_poly.pdbx_seq_one_letter_code
_entity_poly.pdbx_strand_id
1 'polypeptide(L)'
;MMKELLKKLQKKSNKKGFTLVEIIVVLVILAILAAIAVPSVLGYVNEAKDERYIQEARSIYVVIQTEEAKAKALDEDPVWSSVATKAKDMTDLPEVTSISKSGDVYTVKWTSDDNKKKEATITKNKDVKVKNQVSSGD
;
A
#
# COMPACT_ATOMS: atom_id res chain seq x y z
N MET A 1 -8.91 -27.59 53.97
CA MET A 1 -10.10 -27.25 53.25
C MET A 1 -9.83 -26.31 52.09
N MET A 2 -9.21 -25.20 52.39
CA MET A 2 -8.88 -24.24 51.32
C MET A 2 -7.99 -24.85 50.25
N LYS A 3 -6.99 -25.61 50.64
CA LYS A 3 -6.10 -26.29 49.71
C LYS A 3 -6.83 -27.30 48.83
N GLU A 4 -7.82 -28.01 49.39
CA GLU A 4 -8.62 -28.97 48.64
C GLU A 4 -9.51 -28.26 47.63
N LEU A 5 -10.10 -27.12 48.04
CA LEU A 5 -10.91 -26.32 47.12
C LEU A 5 -10.06 -25.77 46.01
N LEU A 6 -8.89 -25.26 46.33
CA LEU A 6 -7.96 -24.77 45.33
C LEU A 6 -7.51 -25.86 44.36
N LYS A 7 -7.22 -27.06 44.89
CA LYS A 7 -6.88 -28.19 44.08
C LYS A 7 -8.04 -28.60 43.16
N LYS A 8 -9.25 -28.61 43.68
CA LYS A 8 -10.45 -28.90 42.88
C LYS A 8 -10.66 -27.82 41.81
N LEU A 9 -10.49 -26.57 42.17
CA LEU A 9 -10.61 -25.48 41.21
C LEU A 9 -9.49 -25.53 40.20
N GLN A 10 -8.28 -25.86 40.60
CA GLN A 10 -7.17 -26.03 39.67
C GLN A 10 -7.37 -27.23 38.76
N LYS A 11 -7.87 -28.32 39.27
CA LYS A 11 -8.19 -29.47 38.42
C LYS A 11 -9.30 -29.14 37.43
N LYS A 12 -10.32 -28.44 37.89
CA LYS A 12 -11.38 -27.97 36.99
C LYS A 12 -10.85 -26.96 35.98
N SER A 13 -10.02 -26.06 36.44
CA SER A 13 -9.37 -25.09 35.55
C SER A 13 -8.48 -25.76 34.52
N ASN A 14 -7.68 -26.74 34.94
CA ASN A 14 -6.82 -27.49 34.04
C ASN A 14 -7.60 -28.30 33.00
N LYS A 15 -8.76 -28.83 33.39
CA LYS A 15 -9.65 -29.56 32.49
C LYS A 15 -10.45 -28.63 31.60
N LYS A 16 -10.92 -27.53 32.16
CA LYS A 16 -11.78 -26.55 31.46
C LYS A 16 -11.01 -25.31 31.00
N GLY A 17 -9.72 -25.23 31.31
CA GLY A 17 -8.90 -24.08 31.03
C GLY A 17 -8.65 -23.28 32.29
N PHE A 18 -8.98 -22.03 32.28
CA PHE A 18 -8.54 -21.06 33.29
C PHE A 18 -9.65 -20.67 34.24
N THR A 19 -9.25 -20.09 35.39
CA THR A 19 -10.22 -19.51 36.31
C THR A 19 -10.80 -18.24 35.71
N LEU A 20 -11.95 -17.80 36.25
CA LEU A 20 -12.60 -16.58 35.81
C LEU A 20 -11.67 -15.37 35.94
N VAL A 21 -10.95 -15.29 37.08
CA VAL A 21 -10.01 -14.16 37.32
C VAL A 21 -8.88 -14.18 36.30
N GLU A 22 -8.33 -15.35 36.00
CA GLU A 22 -7.26 -15.47 35.00
C GLU A 22 -7.74 -15.00 33.63
N ILE A 23 -8.94 -15.37 33.23
CA ILE A 23 -9.51 -14.95 31.96
C ILE A 23 -9.68 -13.42 31.94
N ILE A 24 -10.21 -12.85 33.01
CA ILE A 24 -10.39 -11.40 33.10
C ILE A 24 -9.05 -10.67 33.02
N VAL A 25 -8.04 -11.14 33.73
CA VAL A 25 -6.70 -10.54 33.72
C VAL A 25 -6.10 -10.62 32.31
N VAL A 26 -6.20 -11.77 31.67
CA VAL A 26 -5.69 -11.95 30.29
C VAL A 26 -6.40 -11.01 29.32
N LEU A 27 -7.72 -10.89 29.43
CA LEU A 27 -8.48 -9.97 28.56
C LEU A 27 -8.08 -8.53 28.77
N VAL A 28 -7.84 -8.11 30.02
CA VAL A 28 -7.39 -6.76 30.32
C VAL A 28 -6.00 -6.50 29.71
N ILE A 29 -5.08 -7.45 29.87
CA ILE A 29 -3.74 -7.33 29.31
C ILE A 29 -3.81 -7.26 27.78
N LEU A 30 -4.60 -8.12 27.16
CA LEU A 30 -4.78 -8.12 25.71
C LEU A 30 -5.40 -6.79 25.22
N ALA A 31 -6.35 -6.25 25.97
CA ALA A 31 -6.96 -4.97 25.64
C ALA A 31 -5.93 -3.84 25.65
N ILE A 32 -5.06 -3.82 26.66
CA ILE A 32 -4.00 -2.81 26.77
C ILE A 32 -3.01 -2.95 25.60
N LEU A 33 -2.59 -4.17 25.32
CA LEU A 33 -1.66 -4.43 24.23
C LEU A 33 -2.28 -4.09 22.87
N ALA A 34 -3.55 -4.42 22.69
CA ALA A 34 -4.26 -4.10 21.46
C ALA A 34 -4.39 -2.59 21.25
N ALA A 35 -4.61 -1.84 22.32
CA ALA A 35 -4.71 -0.38 22.25
C ALA A 35 -3.42 0.26 21.73
N ILE A 36 -2.28 -0.35 22.02
CA ILE A 36 -0.98 0.13 21.56
C ILE A 36 -0.67 -0.42 20.15
N ALA A 37 -0.93 -1.71 19.94
CA ALA A 37 -0.53 -2.42 18.72
C ALA A 37 -1.35 -2.04 17.50
N VAL A 38 -2.67 -1.84 17.64
CA VAL A 38 -3.54 -1.57 16.50
C VAL A 38 -3.15 -0.27 15.77
N PRO A 39 -2.95 0.87 16.44
CA PRO A 39 -2.49 2.07 15.72
C PRO A 39 -1.15 1.88 15.01
N SER A 40 -0.22 1.15 15.62
CA SER A 40 1.08 0.88 15.01
C SER A 40 0.94 0.03 13.75
N VAL A 41 0.09 -1.00 13.79
CA VAL A 41 -0.16 -1.86 12.64
C VAL A 41 -0.83 -1.07 11.52
N LEU A 42 -1.80 -0.21 11.83
CA LEU A 42 -2.46 0.62 10.83
C LEU A 42 -1.48 1.57 10.15
N GLY A 43 -0.58 2.19 10.92
CA GLY A 43 0.46 3.04 10.36
C GLY A 43 1.39 2.26 9.43
N TYR A 44 1.75 1.05 9.79
CA TYR A 44 2.60 0.19 8.98
C TYR A 44 1.93 -0.22 7.68
N VAL A 45 0.64 -0.54 7.74
CA VAL A 45 -0.14 -0.89 6.54
C VAL A 45 -0.21 0.30 5.58
N ASN A 46 -0.42 1.51 6.11
CA ASN A 46 -0.46 2.72 5.29
C ASN A 46 0.87 2.99 4.61
N GLU A 47 1.99 2.82 5.31
CA GLU A 47 3.32 2.95 4.72
C GLU A 47 3.55 1.92 3.60
N ALA A 48 3.11 0.69 3.81
CA ALA A 48 3.24 -0.36 2.81
C ALA A 48 2.43 -0.04 1.55
N LYS A 49 1.25 0.53 1.70
CA LYS A 49 0.43 0.96 0.56
C LYS A 49 1.07 2.12 -0.18
N ASP A 50 1.60 3.10 0.53
CA ASP A 50 2.28 4.23 -0.10
C ASP A 50 3.49 3.75 -0.89
N GLU A 51 4.26 2.83 -0.33
CA GLU A 51 5.40 2.23 -1.01
C GLU A 51 4.98 1.47 -2.27
N ARG A 52 3.86 0.75 -2.21
CA ARG A 52 3.29 0.07 -3.37
C ARG A 52 3.01 1.04 -4.50
N TYR A 53 2.34 2.15 -4.20
CA TYR A 53 2.02 3.15 -5.21
C TYR A 53 3.26 3.78 -5.81
N ILE A 54 4.27 4.02 -4.98
CA ILE A 54 5.56 4.53 -5.45
C ILE A 54 6.22 3.53 -6.40
N GLN A 55 6.21 2.24 -6.07
CA GLN A 55 6.77 1.20 -6.93
C GLN A 55 6.00 1.10 -8.26
N GLU A 56 4.69 1.20 -8.21
CA GLU A 56 3.88 1.21 -9.43
C GLU A 56 4.24 2.41 -10.31
N ALA A 57 4.37 3.60 -9.73
CA ALA A 57 4.76 4.79 -10.46
C ALA A 57 6.15 4.66 -11.06
N ARG A 58 7.09 4.08 -10.34
CA ARG A 58 8.45 3.85 -10.85
C ARG A 58 8.45 2.85 -12.00
N SER A 59 7.61 1.83 -11.93
CA SER A 59 7.46 0.87 -13.03
C SER A 59 6.98 1.56 -14.29
N ILE A 60 5.99 2.44 -14.17
CA ILE A 60 5.52 3.24 -15.29
C ILE A 60 6.63 4.15 -15.81
N TYR A 61 7.41 4.75 -14.92
CA TYR A 61 8.51 5.63 -15.30
C TYR A 61 9.58 4.90 -16.11
N VAL A 62 9.87 3.66 -15.80
CA VAL A 62 10.82 2.84 -16.57
C VAL A 62 10.33 2.70 -18.02
N VAL A 63 9.03 2.47 -18.20
CA VAL A 63 8.44 2.40 -19.54
C VAL A 63 8.56 3.74 -20.26
N ILE A 64 8.30 4.84 -19.54
CA ILE A 64 8.45 6.20 -20.09
C ILE A 64 9.88 6.42 -20.58
N GLN A 65 10.87 6.09 -19.76
CA GLN A 65 12.27 6.25 -20.12
C GLN A 65 12.64 5.42 -21.35
N THR A 66 12.15 4.20 -21.44
CA THR A 66 12.39 3.32 -22.57
C THR A 66 11.79 3.89 -23.85
N GLU A 67 10.56 4.38 -23.79
CA GLU A 67 9.88 4.94 -24.97
C GLU A 67 10.49 6.27 -25.38
N GLU A 68 10.92 7.09 -24.43
CA GLU A 68 11.63 8.33 -24.75
C GLU A 68 12.97 8.04 -25.44
N ALA A 69 13.69 7.03 -24.97
CA ALA A 69 14.96 6.63 -25.58
C ALA A 69 14.75 6.14 -27.02
N LYS A 70 13.70 5.36 -27.24
CA LYS A 70 13.35 4.90 -28.59
C LYS A 70 12.98 6.05 -29.50
N ALA A 71 12.15 6.95 -29.03
CA ALA A 71 11.72 8.11 -29.79
C ALA A 71 12.91 8.99 -30.18
N LYS A 72 13.81 9.20 -29.21
CA LYS A 72 15.02 10.00 -29.43
C LYS A 72 15.93 9.35 -30.48
N ALA A 73 16.06 8.03 -30.46
CA ALA A 73 16.87 7.29 -31.42
C ALA A 73 16.28 7.42 -32.84
N LEU A 74 14.96 7.56 -32.96
CA LEU A 74 14.27 7.75 -34.22
C LEU A 74 14.07 9.23 -34.58
N ASP A 75 14.57 10.14 -33.77
CA ASP A 75 14.39 11.59 -33.92
C ASP A 75 12.91 11.98 -33.94
N GLU A 76 12.13 11.35 -33.09
CA GLU A 76 10.69 11.58 -32.92
C GLU A 76 10.35 11.97 -31.51
N ASP A 77 9.17 12.56 -31.32
CA ASP A 77 8.66 12.84 -29.97
C ASP A 77 7.79 11.66 -29.50
N PRO A 78 7.82 11.33 -28.21
CA PRO A 78 6.98 10.26 -27.69
C PRO A 78 5.50 10.60 -27.82
N VAL A 79 4.70 9.61 -28.19
CA VAL A 79 3.24 9.72 -28.19
C VAL A 79 2.75 9.19 -26.86
N TRP A 80 2.35 10.09 -25.97
CA TRP A 80 2.03 9.73 -24.60
C TRP A 80 0.88 8.74 -24.46
N SER A 81 -0.10 8.79 -25.36
CA SER A 81 -1.18 7.80 -25.35
C SER A 81 -0.67 6.39 -25.65
N SER A 82 0.28 6.26 -26.56
CA SER A 82 0.92 4.96 -26.84
C SER A 82 1.79 4.50 -25.69
N VAL A 83 2.49 5.43 -25.04
CA VAL A 83 3.32 5.12 -23.87
C VAL A 83 2.44 4.61 -22.74
N ALA A 84 1.30 5.24 -22.52
CA ALA A 84 0.35 4.81 -21.49
C ALA A 84 -0.16 3.38 -21.75
N THR A 85 -0.49 3.06 -22.99
CA THR A 85 -0.93 1.72 -23.38
C THR A 85 0.16 0.67 -23.13
N LYS A 86 1.40 0.99 -23.49
CA LYS A 86 2.53 0.10 -23.25
C LYS A 86 2.80 -0.06 -21.76
N ALA A 87 2.69 1.01 -21.00
CA ALA A 87 2.86 0.96 -19.55
C ALA A 87 1.84 0.04 -18.90
N LYS A 88 0.59 0.12 -19.33
CA LYS A 88 -0.45 -0.79 -18.85
C LYS A 88 -0.09 -2.24 -19.13
N ASP A 89 0.33 -2.53 -20.35
CA ASP A 89 0.64 -3.90 -20.76
C ASP A 89 1.86 -4.45 -20.05
N MET A 90 2.88 -3.63 -19.84
CA MET A 90 4.13 -4.08 -19.26
C MET A 90 4.13 -4.13 -17.72
N THR A 91 3.25 -3.38 -17.08
CA THR A 91 3.19 -3.31 -15.62
C THR A 91 2.07 -4.12 -15.00
N ASP A 92 1.20 -4.71 -15.81
CA ASP A 92 0.02 -5.47 -15.34
C ASP A 92 -0.93 -4.64 -14.46
N LEU A 93 -0.87 -3.33 -14.55
CA LEU A 93 -1.82 -2.48 -13.85
C LEU A 93 -3.18 -2.51 -14.54
N PRO A 94 -4.28 -2.37 -13.79
CA PRO A 94 -5.61 -2.35 -14.40
C PRO A 94 -5.77 -1.30 -15.47
N GLU A 95 -5.18 -0.12 -15.29
CA GLU A 95 -5.24 0.94 -16.29
C GLU A 95 -4.15 1.99 -16.03
N VAL A 96 -3.57 2.49 -17.11
CA VAL A 96 -2.75 3.70 -17.08
C VAL A 96 -3.51 4.72 -17.91
N THR A 97 -4.11 5.69 -17.23
CA THR A 97 -5.07 6.61 -17.87
C THR A 97 -4.37 7.67 -18.71
N SER A 98 -3.32 8.29 -18.19
CA SER A 98 -2.63 9.35 -18.90
C SER A 98 -1.20 9.51 -18.41
N ILE A 99 -0.36 9.95 -19.34
CA ILE A 99 1.01 10.35 -19.04
C ILE A 99 1.22 11.70 -19.71
N SER A 100 1.80 12.64 -18.98
CA SER A 100 2.14 13.94 -19.53
C SER A 100 3.49 14.39 -19.00
N LYS A 101 4.11 15.29 -19.72
CA LYS A 101 5.42 15.84 -19.34
C LYS A 101 5.36 17.35 -19.42
N SER A 102 5.87 18.02 -18.39
CA SER A 102 6.03 19.46 -18.36
C SER A 102 7.41 19.76 -17.81
N GLY A 103 8.31 20.28 -18.65
CA GLY A 103 9.70 20.48 -18.28
C GLY A 103 10.37 19.16 -17.91
N ASP A 104 10.87 19.07 -16.69
CA ASP A 104 11.51 17.85 -16.17
C ASP A 104 10.57 17.02 -15.30
N VAL A 105 9.29 17.33 -15.28
CA VAL A 105 8.32 16.67 -14.43
C VAL A 105 7.33 15.88 -15.28
N TYR A 106 7.18 14.60 -14.95
CA TYR A 106 6.18 13.73 -15.55
C TYR A 106 5.00 13.60 -14.62
N THR A 107 3.82 13.67 -15.15
CA THR A 107 2.58 13.41 -14.40
C THR A 107 1.95 12.14 -14.97
N VAL A 108 1.72 11.18 -14.10
CA VAL A 108 1.18 9.88 -14.48
C VAL A 108 -0.10 9.63 -13.69
N LYS A 109 -1.14 9.20 -14.39
CA LYS A 109 -2.40 8.80 -13.75
C LYS A 109 -2.67 7.35 -14.08
N TRP A 110 -2.92 6.56 -13.05
CA TRP A 110 -3.18 5.14 -13.24
C TRP A 110 -4.15 4.63 -12.20
N THR A 111 -4.66 3.42 -12.44
CA THR A 111 -5.43 2.68 -11.45
C THR A 111 -4.53 1.62 -10.87
N SER A 112 -4.38 1.63 -9.54
CA SER A 112 -3.55 0.68 -8.83
C SER A 112 -4.18 -0.73 -8.87
N ASP A 113 -3.40 -1.73 -8.52
CA ASP A 113 -3.89 -3.10 -8.45
C ASP A 113 -4.96 -3.30 -7.36
N ASP A 114 -5.10 -2.36 -6.44
CA ASP A 114 -6.20 -2.34 -5.46
C ASP A 114 -7.41 -1.55 -5.96
N ASN A 115 -7.44 -1.20 -7.25
CA ASN A 115 -8.50 -0.45 -7.95
C ASN A 115 -8.64 1.00 -7.51
N LYS A 116 -7.66 1.55 -6.83
CA LYS A 116 -7.66 2.97 -6.46
C LYS A 116 -6.98 3.80 -7.53
N LYS A 117 -7.56 4.93 -7.86
CA LYS A 117 -7.01 5.84 -8.85
C LYS A 117 -5.94 6.73 -8.22
N LYS A 118 -4.76 6.68 -8.76
CA LYS A 118 -3.60 7.42 -8.25
C LYS A 118 -2.99 8.31 -9.30
N GLU A 119 -2.34 9.35 -8.83
CA GLU A 119 -1.58 10.28 -9.66
C GLU A 119 -0.20 10.45 -9.05
N ALA A 120 0.82 10.39 -9.87
CA ALA A 120 2.19 10.63 -9.41
C ALA A 120 2.84 11.73 -10.23
N THR A 121 3.65 12.52 -9.56
CA THR A 121 4.60 13.41 -10.24
C THR A 121 5.99 12.82 -10.04
N ILE A 122 6.72 12.68 -11.12
CA ILE A 122 8.06 12.09 -11.13
C ILE A 122 9.01 13.11 -11.74
N THR A 123 10.00 13.52 -10.97
CA THR A 123 11.01 14.43 -11.48
C THR A 123 12.15 13.65 -12.12
N LYS A 124 12.93 14.33 -12.94
CA LYS A 124 14.10 13.74 -13.58
C LYS A 124 15.11 13.21 -12.58
N ASN A 125 15.08 13.71 -11.34
CA ASN A 125 15.92 13.23 -10.24
C ASN A 125 15.37 11.96 -9.59
N LYS A 126 14.27 11.40 -10.14
CA LYS A 126 13.61 10.19 -9.66
C LYS A 126 12.83 10.37 -8.36
N ASP A 127 12.55 11.61 -7.96
CA ASP A 127 11.65 11.87 -6.85
C ASP A 127 10.22 11.55 -7.30
N VAL A 128 9.55 10.69 -6.56
CA VAL A 128 8.19 10.26 -6.86
C VAL A 128 7.27 10.71 -5.74
N LYS A 129 6.26 11.48 -6.10
CA LYS A 129 5.21 11.90 -5.17
C LYS A 129 3.88 11.36 -5.66
N VAL A 130 3.20 10.59 -4.83
CA VAL A 130 1.93 9.95 -5.17
C VAL A 130 0.81 10.60 -4.39
N LYS A 131 -0.31 10.86 -5.06
CA LYS A 131 -1.52 11.37 -4.44
C LYS A 131 -2.72 10.71 -5.08
N ASN A 132 -3.88 10.89 -4.48
CA ASN A 132 -5.13 10.43 -5.08
C ASN A 132 -5.46 11.32 -6.26
N GLN A 133 -6.06 10.73 -7.29
CA GLN A 133 -6.54 11.52 -8.41
C GLN A 133 -7.68 12.42 -7.95
N VAL A 134 -7.68 13.65 -8.43
CA VAL A 134 -8.80 14.54 -8.23
C VAL A 134 -9.89 14.12 -9.21
N SER A 135 -11.11 13.90 -8.72
CA SER A 135 -12.24 13.57 -9.58
C SER A 135 -12.54 14.72 -10.51
N SER A 136 -12.52 14.45 -11.79
CA SER A 136 -12.69 15.47 -12.82
C SER A 136 -14.15 15.93 -12.95
N GLY A 137 -15.03 15.47 -12.16
CA GLY A 137 -16.43 15.90 -12.17
C GLY A 137 -16.83 16.61 -10.90
N ASP A 138 -15.91 16.79 -10.02
CA ASP A 138 -16.17 17.33 -8.68
C ASP A 138 -15.76 18.78 -8.57
#